data_fdbb171b899b44255aca81d5f112b810
#
_entry.id   fdbb171b899b44255aca81d5f112b810
#
_cell.length_a   1.000
_cell.length_b   1.000
_cell.length_c   1.000
_cell.angle_alpha   90.00
_cell.angle_beta   90.00
_cell.angle_gamma   90.00
#
_symmetry.space_group_name_H-M   'P 1'
#
loop_
_entity.id
_entity.type
_entity.pdbx_description
1 polymer ?
#
loop_
_entity_poly.entity_id
_entity_poly.type
_entity_poly.pdbx_seq_one_letter_code
_entity_poly.pdbx_strand_id
1 'polypeptide(L)'
;MKITLANGTELTPIIVTGGGKFISGQKRDTLNFIFSESADLDELDALFTDANCEKITLYETVANDDGTTTETEHIHTGYTIRAGLYRAPMVVEAATDTTEDVVENRVIVSMALRSYVEYSLNALSALLGEDEEV
;
A
#
# COMPACT_ATOMS: atom_id res chain seq x y z
N MET A 1 6.71 10.65 4.22
CA MET A 1 6.71 9.19 4.46
C MET A 1 7.42 8.48 3.31
N LYS A 2 8.12 7.40 3.60
CA LYS A 2 8.81 6.59 2.59
C LYS A 2 8.40 5.13 2.76
N ILE A 3 8.28 4.42 1.65
CA ILE A 3 8.07 2.98 1.67
C ILE A 3 9.14 2.30 0.80
N THR A 4 9.48 1.06 1.15
CA THR A 4 10.35 0.20 0.34
C THR A 4 9.61 -1.10 0.05
N LEU A 5 9.53 -1.46 -1.23
CA LEU A 5 8.92 -2.71 -1.67
C LEU A 5 9.93 -3.86 -1.55
N ALA A 6 9.46 -5.10 -1.69
CA ALA A 6 10.32 -6.28 -1.56
C ALA A 6 11.50 -6.33 -2.53
N ASN A 7 11.36 -5.71 -3.71
CA ASN A 7 12.42 -5.62 -4.70
C ASN A 7 13.43 -4.50 -4.43
N GLY A 8 13.28 -3.76 -3.33
CA GLY A 8 14.16 -2.64 -2.97
C GLY A 8 13.74 -1.29 -3.54
N THR A 9 12.65 -1.22 -4.30
CA THR A 9 12.18 0.05 -4.85
C THR A 9 11.65 0.96 -3.74
N GLU A 10 12.14 2.19 -3.68
CA GLU A 10 11.67 3.21 -2.72
C GLU A 10 10.64 4.11 -3.38
N LEU A 11 9.56 4.39 -2.65
CA LEU A 11 8.50 5.29 -3.06
C LEU A 11 8.17 6.25 -1.92
N THR A 12 7.66 7.42 -2.27
CA THR A 12 7.32 8.47 -1.30
C THR A 12 5.84 8.86 -1.42
N PRO A 13 4.91 8.03 -0.91
CA PRO A 13 3.51 8.44 -0.85
C PRO A 13 3.33 9.64 0.08
N ILE A 14 2.25 10.38 -0.12
CA ILE A 14 1.90 11.49 0.76
C ILE A 14 1.51 10.94 2.14
N ILE A 15 0.71 9.87 2.14
CA ILE A 15 0.26 9.20 3.36
C ILE A 15 -0.07 7.75 3.04
N VAL A 16 0.04 6.88 4.05
CA VAL A 16 -0.43 5.50 4.01
C VAL A 16 -1.48 5.33 5.09
N THR A 17 -2.65 4.82 4.71
CA THR A 17 -3.75 4.57 5.67
C THR A 17 -4.10 3.09 5.69
N GLY A 18 -4.66 2.64 6.80
CA GLY A 18 -5.23 1.31 6.93
C GLY A 18 -6.74 1.34 6.66
N GLY A 19 -7.28 0.22 6.21
CA GLY A 19 -8.70 0.07 5.98
C GLY A 19 -9.10 -1.38 5.89
N GLY A 20 -10.31 -1.63 5.41
CA GLY A 20 -10.83 -2.97 5.17
C GLY A 20 -11.72 -2.98 3.93
N LYS A 21 -11.73 -4.11 3.23
CA LYS A 21 -12.54 -4.28 2.03
C LYS A 21 -12.92 -5.74 1.85
N PHE A 22 -14.13 -5.98 1.34
CA PHE A 22 -14.55 -7.32 0.95
C PHE A 22 -13.98 -7.65 -0.43
N ILE A 23 -13.18 -8.71 -0.48
CA ILE A 23 -12.57 -9.20 -1.72
C ILE A 23 -12.62 -10.72 -1.70
N SER A 24 -13.15 -11.32 -2.76
CA SER A 24 -13.29 -12.78 -2.88
C SER A 24 -14.03 -13.41 -1.70
N GLY A 25 -15.12 -12.74 -1.26
CA GLY A 25 -15.99 -13.24 -0.19
C GLY A 25 -15.46 -13.08 1.24
N GLN A 26 -14.33 -12.43 1.42
CA GLN A 26 -13.70 -12.20 2.72
C GLN A 26 -13.46 -10.73 2.98
N LYS A 27 -13.62 -10.32 4.23
CA LYS A 27 -13.18 -9.00 4.68
C LYS A 27 -11.67 -9.05 4.91
N ARG A 28 -10.93 -8.20 4.20
CA ARG A 28 -9.46 -8.15 4.26
C ARG A 28 -9.01 -6.79 4.73
N ASP A 29 -7.97 -6.77 5.55
CA ASP A 29 -7.28 -5.53 5.87
C ASP A 29 -6.59 -5.01 4.62
N THR A 30 -6.60 -3.68 4.45
CA THR A 30 -5.94 -3.03 3.31
C THR A 30 -4.93 -2.00 3.79
N LEU A 31 -3.90 -1.80 2.96
CA LEU A 31 -3.02 -0.63 3.03
C LEU A 31 -3.33 0.24 1.82
N ASN A 32 -3.61 1.50 2.07
CA ASN A 32 -3.92 2.47 1.04
C ASN A 32 -2.78 3.46 0.92
N PHE A 33 -2.09 3.45 -0.22
CA PHE A 33 -0.96 4.32 -0.50
C PHE A 33 -1.46 5.48 -1.33
N ILE A 34 -1.38 6.68 -0.78
CA ILE A 34 -1.92 7.89 -1.42
C ILE A 34 -0.76 8.72 -1.94
N PHE A 35 -0.71 8.86 -3.27
CA PHE A 35 0.32 9.60 -3.99
C PHE A 35 -0.25 10.90 -4.53
N SER A 36 0.63 11.81 -4.92
CA SER A 36 0.23 13.07 -5.57
C SER A 36 -0.43 12.83 -6.92
N GLU A 37 -1.14 13.82 -7.42
CA GLU A 37 -1.78 13.79 -8.74
C GLU A 37 -0.80 13.49 -9.87
N SER A 38 0.45 13.90 -9.72
CA SER A 38 1.49 13.71 -10.73
C SER A 38 2.03 12.27 -10.82
N ALA A 39 1.61 11.37 -9.92
CA ALA A 39 2.05 9.98 -9.95
C ALA A 39 1.53 9.28 -11.22
N ASP A 40 2.40 8.47 -11.82
CA ASP A 40 2.07 7.72 -13.05
C ASP A 40 1.39 6.41 -12.67
N LEU A 41 0.13 6.23 -13.12
CA LEU A 41 -0.66 5.03 -12.85
C LEU A 41 -0.02 3.78 -13.45
N ASP A 42 0.54 3.87 -14.65
CA ASP A 42 1.17 2.72 -15.30
C ASP A 42 2.44 2.27 -14.56
N GLU A 43 3.22 3.22 -14.07
CA GLU A 43 4.41 2.92 -13.27
C GLU A 43 4.02 2.27 -11.94
N LEU A 44 3.01 2.79 -11.26
CA LEU A 44 2.51 2.21 -10.01
C LEU A 44 1.91 0.83 -10.23
N ASP A 45 1.20 0.61 -11.33
CA ASP A 45 0.67 -0.69 -11.69
C ASP A 45 1.78 -1.72 -11.86
N ALA A 46 2.88 -1.34 -12.49
CA ALA A 46 4.03 -2.21 -12.69
C ALA A 46 4.80 -2.49 -11.40
N LEU A 47 4.79 -1.56 -10.44
CA LEU A 47 5.52 -1.69 -9.18
C LEU A 47 4.76 -2.47 -8.11
N PHE A 48 3.45 -2.27 -8.00
CA PHE A 48 2.62 -2.93 -6.98
C PHE A 48 2.14 -4.30 -7.45
N THR A 49 3.09 -5.20 -7.66
CA THR A 49 2.83 -6.60 -8.02
C THR A 49 2.78 -7.48 -6.78
N ASP A 50 2.30 -8.70 -6.91
CA ASP A 50 2.26 -9.68 -5.82
C ASP A 50 3.64 -9.88 -5.21
N ALA A 51 4.64 -10.09 -6.05
CA ALA A 51 6.02 -10.34 -5.60
C ALA A 51 6.61 -9.12 -4.89
N ASN A 52 6.41 -7.93 -5.45
CA ASN A 52 6.96 -6.70 -4.86
C ASN A 52 6.26 -6.29 -3.57
N CYS A 53 5.00 -6.68 -3.38
CA CYS A 53 4.22 -6.36 -2.19
C CYS A 53 4.26 -7.45 -1.12
N GLU A 54 5.03 -8.50 -1.31
CA GLU A 54 5.23 -9.56 -0.33
C GLU A 54 5.74 -9.01 1.00
N LYS A 55 6.60 -8.01 0.93
CA LYS A 55 7.11 -7.27 2.07
C LYS A 55 7.13 -5.79 1.74
N ILE A 56 6.41 -5.00 2.51
CA ILE A 56 6.38 -3.54 2.39
C ILE A 56 6.87 -2.95 3.70
N THR A 57 7.94 -2.17 3.64
CA THR A 57 8.49 -1.49 4.82
C THR A 57 8.10 -0.02 4.76
N LEU A 58 7.41 0.45 5.81
CA LEU A 58 7.06 1.85 5.98
C LEU A 58 8.06 2.51 6.91
N TYR A 59 8.55 3.68 6.52
CA TYR A 59 9.44 4.48 7.35
C TYR A 59 8.71 5.74 7.78
N GLU A 60 8.59 5.93 9.06
CA GLU A 60 7.92 7.07 9.67
C GLU A 60 8.91 7.83 10.55
N THR A 61 8.95 9.16 10.38
CA THR A 61 9.77 10.03 11.21
C THR A 61 8.91 10.63 12.31
N VAL A 62 9.29 10.39 13.55
CA VAL A 62 8.59 10.89 14.74
C VAL A 62 9.44 11.95 15.41
N ALA A 63 8.83 13.10 15.74
CA ALA A 63 9.50 14.16 16.50
C ALA A 63 9.55 13.80 17.98
N ASN A 64 10.70 13.95 18.59
CA ASN A 64 10.91 13.74 20.02
C ASN A 64 10.77 15.07 20.78
N ASP A 65 10.54 14.97 22.10
CA ASP A 65 10.38 16.13 22.98
C ASP A 65 11.63 17.01 23.04
N ASP A 66 12.81 16.46 22.79
CA ASP A 66 14.09 17.16 22.81
C ASP A 66 14.44 17.88 21.49
N GLY A 67 13.54 17.86 20.51
CA GLY A 67 13.74 18.46 19.20
C GLY A 67 14.47 17.57 18.19
N THR A 68 14.87 16.36 18.58
CA THR A 68 15.40 15.36 17.66
C THR A 68 14.28 14.58 16.98
N THR A 69 14.63 13.83 15.94
CA THR A 69 13.67 12.95 15.26
C THR A 69 14.16 11.50 15.32
N THR A 70 13.20 10.58 15.38
CA THR A 70 13.45 9.13 15.32
C THR A 70 12.75 8.57 14.11
N GLU A 71 13.47 7.81 13.28
CA GLU A 71 12.87 7.05 12.19
C GLU A 71 12.46 5.68 12.70
N THR A 72 11.19 5.32 12.45
CA THR A 72 10.62 4.03 12.85
C THR A 72 10.29 3.24 11.60
N GLU A 73 10.59 1.95 11.62
CA GLU A 73 10.23 1.03 10.55
C GLU A 73 9.02 0.21 10.95
N HIS A 74 8.05 0.08 10.03
CA HIS A 74 6.90 -0.79 10.18
C HIS A 74 6.87 -1.75 8.99
N ILE A 75 7.04 -3.04 9.25
CA ILE A 75 7.09 -4.06 8.20
C ILE A 75 5.72 -4.72 8.08
N HIS A 76 5.17 -4.72 6.88
CA HIS A 76 3.92 -5.38 6.54
C HIS A 76 4.18 -6.46 5.51
N THR A 77 3.69 -7.67 5.75
CA THR A 77 3.85 -8.80 4.85
C THR A 77 2.49 -9.31 4.39
N GLY A 78 2.43 -9.82 3.17
CA GLY A 78 1.24 -10.48 2.65
C GLY A 78 0.17 -9.55 2.08
N TYR A 79 0.40 -8.26 1.94
CA TYR A 79 -0.52 -7.32 1.28
C TYR A 79 -0.34 -7.39 -0.24
N THR A 80 -0.66 -8.55 -0.80
CA THR A 80 -0.31 -8.90 -2.18
C THR A 80 -1.48 -8.82 -3.15
N ILE A 81 -2.69 -8.62 -2.67
CA ILE A 81 -3.89 -8.58 -3.50
C ILE A 81 -4.21 -7.12 -3.87
N ARG A 82 -4.23 -6.82 -5.17
CA ARG A 82 -4.62 -5.49 -5.64
C ARG A 82 -6.09 -5.25 -5.37
N ALA A 83 -6.42 -4.31 -4.49
CA ALA A 83 -7.78 -3.91 -4.19
C ALA A 83 -8.24 -2.71 -5.01
N GLY A 84 -7.31 -1.88 -5.48
CA GLY A 84 -7.62 -0.75 -6.33
C GLY A 84 -6.39 0.03 -6.76
N LEU A 85 -6.50 0.67 -7.91
CA LEU A 85 -5.53 1.64 -8.42
C LEU A 85 -6.33 2.67 -9.21
N TYR A 86 -6.45 3.85 -8.67
CA TYR A 86 -7.34 4.86 -9.26
C TYR A 86 -6.91 6.28 -8.88
N ARG A 87 -7.44 7.25 -9.62
CA ARG A 87 -7.30 8.67 -9.32
C ARG A 87 -8.64 9.17 -8.81
N ALA A 88 -8.63 9.89 -7.69
CA ALA A 88 -9.83 10.41 -7.08
C ALA A 88 -9.57 11.77 -6.42
N PRO A 89 -10.58 12.65 -6.39
CA PRO A 89 -10.49 13.89 -5.63
C PRO A 89 -10.52 13.60 -4.13
N MET A 90 -9.68 14.30 -3.37
CA MET A 90 -9.65 14.21 -1.91
C MET A 90 -9.60 15.61 -1.31
N VAL A 91 -10.31 15.80 -0.21
CA VAL A 91 -10.23 17.03 0.57
C VAL A 91 -8.89 17.04 1.30
N VAL A 92 -8.03 18.00 0.96
CA VAL A 92 -6.70 18.12 1.56
C VAL A 92 -6.66 19.21 2.63
N GLU A 93 -7.63 20.09 2.62
CA GLU A 93 -7.83 21.12 3.62
C GLU A 93 -9.34 21.33 3.81
N ALA A 94 -9.82 21.11 5.04
CA ALA A 94 -11.24 21.22 5.34
C ALA A 94 -11.71 22.68 5.32
N ALA A 95 -12.99 22.88 4.97
CA ALA A 95 -13.62 24.17 4.99
C ALA A 95 -13.55 24.83 6.38
N THR A 96 -13.37 26.13 6.38
CA THR A 96 -13.46 26.97 7.58
C THR A 96 -14.58 28.00 7.40
N ASP A 97 -14.80 28.83 8.39
CA ASP A 97 -15.82 29.91 8.30
C ASP A 97 -15.51 30.91 7.17
N THR A 98 -14.26 30.97 6.72
CA THR A 98 -13.78 31.94 5.72
C THR A 98 -13.29 31.32 4.42
N THR A 99 -13.13 29.98 4.38
CA THR A 99 -12.61 29.26 3.22
C THR A 99 -13.45 28.04 2.92
N GLU A 100 -13.53 27.68 1.64
CA GLU A 100 -14.13 26.42 1.19
C GLU A 100 -13.12 25.27 1.31
N ASP A 101 -13.61 24.03 1.21
CA ASP A 101 -12.73 22.85 1.14
C ASP A 101 -11.75 22.99 -0.02
N VAL A 102 -10.49 22.66 0.22
CA VAL A 102 -9.49 22.51 -0.83
C VAL A 102 -9.47 21.05 -1.26
N VAL A 103 -9.77 20.82 -2.53
CA VAL A 103 -9.84 19.49 -3.12
C VAL A 103 -8.72 19.35 -4.15
N GLU A 104 -7.94 18.27 -4.02
CA GLU A 104 -6.92 17.92 -5.00
C GLU A 104 -7.13 16.48 -5.44
N ASN A 105 -6.79 16.18 -6.68
CA ASN A 105 -6.77 14.79 -7.13
C ASN A 105 -5.56 14.07 -6.53
N ARG A 106 -5.79 12.82 -6.15
CA ARG A 106 -4.75 11.93 -5.61
C ARG A 106 -4.82 10.61 -6.37
N VAL A 107 -3.68 9.95 -6.44
CA VAL A 107 -3.59 8.59 -6.96
C VAL A 107 -3.53 7.63 -5.77
N ILE A 108 -4.44 6.68 -5.72
CA ILE A 108 -4.56 5.74 -4.62
C ILE A 108 -4.26 4.33 -5.12
N VAL A 109 -3.32 3.66 -4.46
CA VAL A 109 -3.07 2.23 -4.62
C VAL A 109 -3.53 1.54 -3.34
N SER A 110 -4.47 0.61 -3.46
CA SER A 110 -4.97 -0.16 -2.33
C SER A 110 -4.54 -1.61 -2.48
N MET A 111 -3.85 -2.14 -1.48
CA MET A 111 -3.39 -3.53 -1.43
C MET A 111 -4.05 -4.23 -0.25
N ALA A 112 -4.61 -5.41 -0.50
CA ALA A 112 -5.30 -6.20 0.51
C ALA A 112 -4.45 -7.36 1.01
N LEU A 113 -4.65 -7.69 2.28
CA LEU A 113 -3.96 -8.80 2.94
C LEU A 113 -4.50 -10.13 2.43
N ARG A 114 -3.60 -11.02 2.02
CA ARG A 114 -3.97 -12.41 1.73
C ARG A 114 -4.26 -13.15 3.02
N SER A 115 -5.15 -14.15 2.96
CA SER A 115 -5.39 -15.02 4.10
C SER A 115 -4.27 -16.05 4.27
N TYR A 116 -4.17 -16.63 5.47
CA TYR A 116 -3.24 -17.73 5.73
C TYR A 116 -3.48 -18.92 4.78
N VAL A 117 -4.75 -19.21 4.52
CA VAL A 117 -5.13 -20.30 3.59
C VAL A 117 -4.62 -20.03 2.19
N GLU A 118 -4.78 -18.80 1.68
CA GLU A 118 -4.27 -18.40 0.36
C GLU A 118 -2.76 -18.50 0.29
N TYR A 119 -2.08 -18.07 1.32
CA TYR A 119 -0.62 -18.20 1.41
C TYR A 119 -0.19 -19.66 1.34
N SER A 120 -0.84 -20.53 2.11
CA SER A 120 -0.54 -21.96 2.15
C SER A 120 -0.83 -22.65 0.81
N LEU A 121 -1.92 -22.27 0.14
CA LEU A 121 -2.26 -22.79 -1.19
C LEU A 121 -1.25 -22.36 -2.24
N ASN A 122 -0.79 -21.11 -2.20
CA ASN A 122 0.23 -20.63 -3.14
C ASN A 122 1.56 -21.37 -2.94
N ALA A 123 1.96 -21.60 -1.70
CA ALA A 123 3.18 -22.36 -1.38
C ALA A 123 3.07 -23.81 -1.87
N LEU A 124 1.91 -24.43 -1.66
CA LEU A 124 1.65 -25.78 -2.13
C LEU A 124 1.63 -25.89 -3.64
N SER A 125 1.01 -24.93 -4.34
CA SER A 125 1.01 -24.87 -5.80
C SER A 125 2.41 -24.75 -6.37
N ALA A 126 3.27 -23.97 -5.76
CA ALA A 126 4.66 -23.80 -6.18
C ALA A 126 5.43 -25.13 -6.06
N LEU A 127 5.18 -25.90 -5.00
CA LEU A 127 5.79 -27.22 -4.82
C LEU A 127 5.27 -28.25 -5.82
N LEU A 128 3.96 -28.27 -6.06
CA LEU A 128 3.32 -29.20 -6.98
C LEU A 128 3.59 -28.86 -8.45
N GLY A 129 3.74 -27.59 -8.76
CA GLY A 129 4.06 -27.13 -10.10
C GLY A 129 5.39 -27.65 -10.62
N GLU A 130 6.36 -27.85 -9.76
CA GLU A 130 7.64 -28.46 -10.10
C GLU A 130 7.49 -29.94 -10.49
N ASP A 131 6.57 -30.64 -9.84
CA ASP A 131 6.31 -32.06 -10.12
C ASP A 131 5.50 -32.26 -11.39
N GLU A 132 4.62 -31.35 -11.74
CA GLU A 132 3.80 -31.40 -12.95
C GLU A 132 4.56 -31.15 -14.23
N GLU A 133 5.70 -30.53 -14.18
CA GLU A 133 6.57 -30.24 -15.33
C GLU A 133 7.45 -31.42 -15.75
N VAL A 134 7.40 -32.48 -15.03
CA VAL A 134 8.21 -33.67 -15.27
C VAL A 134 7.66 -34.55 -16.39
#